data_df3dbc4a3c0507298d61ddc63ffd2e02
#
_entry.id   df3dbc4a3c0507298d61ddc63ffd2e02
#
_cell.length_a   1.000
_cell.length_b   1.000
_cell.length_c   1.000
_cell.angle_alpha   90.00
_cell.angle_beta   90.00
_cell.angle_gamma   90.00
#
_symmetry.space_group_name_H-M   'P 1'
#
loop_
_entity.id
_entity.type
_entity.pdbx_description
1 polymer ?
#
loop_
_entity_poly.entity_id
_entity_poly.type
_entity_poly.pdbx_seq_one_letter_code
_entity_poly.pdbx_strand_id
1 'polypeptide(L)'
;MEKKLKVGVLGATGMVGQRFLSLLENHPWYEVVTVAASPRSAGKTYEEAVGDRWKMTTPMPEAVKKLTVMNVNEVEKVASSVDFVFSAVDMTKEEIKAIEEAYAKTETPVVSNNSAHRWTPDVPMVVPEINPEHFEVIKDQRKRLGTERGFIAVKPNCSIQSYAPVLTAWKEFEPYEVVATTYQAISGAGKTFKDWPEMEGNIIPYIGGEEEKSEQEPLRLWGKVENGEIVKASEPVITCQCI
;
A
#
# COMPACT_ATOMS: atom_id res chain seq x y z
N MET A 1 26.10 -0.66 14.69
CA MET A 1 24.89 -0.89 13.88
C MET A 1 24.10 0.40 13.90
N GLU A 2 23.70 0.90 12.75
CA GLU A 2 22.81 2.05 12.69
C GLU A 2 21.49 1.73 13.39
N LYS A 3 20.90 2.72 14.07
CA LYS A 3 19.63 2.57 14.78
C LYS A 3 18.52 2.32 13.76
N LYS A 4 17.82 1.19 13.87
CA LYS A 4 16.66 0.90 13.02
C LYS A 4 15.54 1.91 13.27
N LEU A 5 14.83 2.27 12.20
CA LEU A 5 13.61 3.07 12.28
C LEU A 5 12.48 2.22 12.86
N LYS A 6 11.72 2.81 13.76
CA LYS A 6 10.56 2.20 14.39
C LYS A 6 9.34 2.31 13.48
N VAL A 7 8.72 1.18 13.19
CA VAL A 7 7.63 1.11 12.22
C VAL A 7 6.34 0.65 12.89
N GLY A 8 5.24 1.30 12.54
CA GLY A 8 3.88 0.84 12.82
C GLY A 8 3.23 0.22 11.59
N VAL A 9 2.39 -0.80 11.78
CA VAL A 9 1.56 -1.39 10.73
C VAL A 9 0.10 -1.15 11.07
N LEU A 10 -0.58 -0.33 10.27
CA LEU A 10 -2.01 -0.07 10.36
C LEU A 10 -2.78 -1.10 9.53
N GLY A 11 -3.84 -1.69 10.09
CA GLY A 11 -4.53 -2.82 9.46
C GLY A 11 -3.77 -4.15 9.61
N ALA A 12 -2.94 -4.27 10.65
CA ALA A 12 -2.01 -5.37 10.87
C ALA A 12 -2.64 -6.76 10.88
N THR A 13 -3.92 -6.89 11.24
CA THR A 13 -4.62 -8.19 11.34
C THR A 13 -5.19 -8.69 10.00
N GLY A 14 -5.25 -7.83 8.98
CA GLY A 14 -5.65 -8.19 7.62
C GLY A 14 -4.53 -8.90 6.85
N MET A 15 -4.86 -9.54 5.71
CA MET A 15 -3.89 -10.32 4.92
C MET A 15 -2.67 -9.49 4.50
N VAL A 16 -2.88 -8.26 4.03
CA VAL A 16 -1.79 -7.36 3.62
C VAL A 16 -0.94 -6.93 4.81
N GLY A 17 -1.58 -6.61 5.95
CA GLY A 17 -0.87 -6.29 7.19
C GLY A 17 0.00 -7.44 7.67
N GLN A 18 -0.52 -8.68 7.65
CA GLN A 18 0.23 -9.90 7.95
C GLN A 18 1.44 -10.06 7.01
N ARG A 19 1.26 -9.74 5.72
CA ARG A 19 2.34 -9.80 4.73
C ARG A 19 3.44 -8.78 5.04
N PHE A 20 3.09 -7.55 5.44
CA PHE A 20 4.08 -6.57 5.92
C PHE A 20 4.87 -7.12 7.10
N LEU A 21 4.20 -7.66 8.11
CA LEU A 21 4.88 -8.20 9.30
C LEU A 21 5.83 -9.35 8.96
N SER A 22 5.41 -10.23 8.06
CA SER A 22 6.26 -11.33 7.58
C SER A 22 7.50 -10.82 6.81
N LEU A 23 7.35 -9.79 5.97
CA LEU A 23 8.46 -9.22 5.19
C LEU A 23 9.40 -8.33 6.02
N LEU A 24 8.90 -7.74 7.09
CA LEU A 24 9.68 -6.88 7.99
C LEU A 24 10.42 -7.66 9.08
N GLU A 25 10.19 -8.97 9.17
CA GLU A 25 10.94 -9.82 10.09
C GLU A 25 12.44 -9.75 9.74
N ASN A 26 13.26 -9.43 10.76
CA ASN A 26 14.71 -9.27 10.61
C ASN A 26 15.15 -8.24 9.55
N HIS A 27 14.28 -7.28 9.21
CA HIS A 27 14.62 -6.24 8.22
C HIS A 27 15.85 -5.43 8.67
N PRO A 28 16.81 -5.13 7.77
CA PRO A 28 18.06 -4.48 8.17
C PRO A 28 17.87 -3.05 8.69
N TRP A 29 16.88 -2.31 8.19
CA TRP A 29 16.66 -0.88 8.49
C TRP A 29 15.44 -0.60 9.36
N TYR A 30 14.50 -1.54 9.47
CA TYR A 30 13.22 -1.31 10.14
C TYR A 30 12.97 -2.31 11.27
N GLU A 31 12.30 -1.84 12.32
CA GLU A 31 11.81 -2.65 13.42
C GLU A 31 10.33 -2.37 13.64
N VAL A 32 9.50 -3.41 13.56
CA VAL A 32 8.07 -3.27 13.86
C VAL A 32 7.89 -3.21 15.37
N VAL A 33 7.46 -2.07 15.86
CA VAL A 33 7.22 -1.83 17.28
C VAL A 33 5.74 -1.64 17.62
N THR A 34 4.90 -1.40 16.62
CA THR A 34 3.47 -1.12 16.80
C THR A 34 2.63 -1.83 15.74
N VAL A 35 1.59 -2.49 16.19
CA VAL A 35 0.55 -3.09 15.35
C VAL A 35 -0.78 -2.46 15.71
N ALA A 36 -1.50 -1.92 14.73
CA ALA A 36 -2.79 -1.29 14.94
C ALA A 36 -3.87 -1.89 14.03
N ALA A 37 -5.06 -2.01 14.52
CA ALA A 37 -6.19 -2.57 13.80
C ALA A 37 -7.52 -1.95 14.26
N SER A 38 -8.64 -2.49 13.81
CA SER A 38 -9.97 -2.03 14.20
C SER A 38 -10.19 -2.14 15.73
N PRO A 39 -11.13 -1.37 16.30
CA PRO A 39 -11.47 -1.43 17.73
C PRO A 39 -11.75 -2.84 18.26
N ARG A 40 -12.27 -3.75 17.42
CA ARG A 40 -12.56 -5.14 17.79
C ARG A 40 -11.32 -5.96 18.15
N SER A 41 -10.17 -5.60 17.59
CA SER A 41 -8.89 -6.29 17.82
C SER A 41 -8.04 -5.59 18.87
N ALA A 42 -8.31 -4.33 19.16
CA ALA A 42 -7.54 -3.53 20.09
C ALA A 42 -7.54 -4.09 21.53
N GLY A 43 -6.41 -3.94 22.22
CA GLY A 43 -6.22 -4.41 23.60
C GLY A 43 -5.81 -5.87 23.74
N LYS A 44 -5.88 -6.67 22.68
CA LYS A 44 -5.42 -8.07 22.64
C LYS A 44 -3.95 -8.12 22.23
N THR A 45 -3.25 -9.21 22.58
CA THR A 45 -1.98 -9.51 21.93
C THR A 45 -2.21 -9.75 20.42
N TYR A 46 -1.20 -9.52 19.60
CA TYR A 46 -1.34 -9.72 18.16
C TYR A 46 -1.71 -11.18 17.82
N GLU A 47 -1.08 -12.14 18.49
CA GLU A 47 -1.38 -13.56 18.33
C GLU A 47 -2.84 -13.89 18.66
N GLU A 48 -3.38 -13.37 19.78
CA GLU A 48 -4.79 -13.53 20.13
C GLU A 48 -5.73 -12.82 19.15
N ALA A 49 -5.36 -11.62 18.69
CA ALA A 49 -6.18 -10.84 17.76
C ALA A 49 -6.27 -11.49 16.39
N VAL A 50 -5.23 -12.17 15.92
CA VAL A 50 -5.21 -12.90 14.65
C VAL A 50 -5.77 -14.31 14.80
N GLY A 51 -5.37 -15.05 15.84
CA GLY A 51 -5.77 -16.44 16.06
C GLY A 51 -5.54 -17.29 14.82
N ASP A 52 -6.53 -18.10 14.45
CA ASP A 52 -6.49 -19.00 13.29
C ASP A 52 -6.54 -18.28 11.93
N ARG A 53 -6.60 -16.94 11.91
CA ARG A 53 -6.67 -16.12 10.68
C ARG A 53 -5.29 -15.74 10.13
N TRP A 54 -4.21 -16.33 10.62
CA TRP A 54 -2.90 -16.17 10.00
C TRP A 54 -2.90 -16.84 8.63
N LYS A 55 -2.66 -16.05 7.57
CA LYS A 55 -2.79 -16.49 6.16
C LYS A 55 -1.44 -16.69 5.46
N MET A 56 -0.34 -16.36 6.14
CA MET A 56 0.98 -16.51 5.54
C MET A 56 1.47 -17.97 5.63
N THR A 57 2.28 -18.38 4.67
CA THR A 57 2.94 -19.70 4.66
C THR A 57 4.10 -19.79 5.65
N THR A 58 4.68 -18.64 6.01
CA THR A 58 5.69 -18.53 7.06
C THR A 58 5.04 -18.40 8.43
N PRO A 59 5.69 -18.88 9.50
CA PRO A 59 5.20 -18.65 10.86
C PRO A 59 5.02 -17.16 11.17
N MET A 60 4.13 -16.84 12.12
CA MET A 60 4.01 -15.49 12.64
C MET A 60 5.32 -15.09 13.33
N PRO A 61 5.91 -13.90 13.00
CA PRO A 61 7.16 -13.46 13.60
C PRO A 61 7.08 -13.35 15.12
N GLU A 62 8.04 -13.92 15.84
CA GLU A 62 8.04 -13.93 17.32
C GLU A 62 8.03 -12.52 17.92
N ALA A 63 8.71 -11.57 17.27
CA ALA A 63 8.81 -10.19 17.75
C ALA A 63 7.45 -9.49 17.82
N VAL A 64 6.48 -9.87 16.98
CA VAL A 64 5.18 -9.21 16.92
C VAL A 64 4.08 -9.93 17.70
N LYS A 65 4.22 -11.23 17.99
CA LYS A 65 3.20 -12.04 18.67
C LYS A 65 2.65 -11.39 19.93
N LYS A 66 3.54 -10.86 20.78
CA LYS A 66 3.22 -10.30 22.10
C LYS A 66 2.90 -8.81 22.07
N LEU A 67 3.02 -8.14 20.91
CA LEU A 67 2.64 -6.73 20.80
C LEU A 67 1.13 -6.59 21.07
N THR A 68 0.78 -5.63 21.91
CA THR A 68 -0.64 -5.27 22.11
C THR A 68 -1.14 -4.54 20.87
N VAL A 69 -2.22 -5.04 20.27
CA VAL A 69 -2.86 -4.38 19.14
C VAL A 69 -3.48 -3.06 19.60
N MET A 70 -3.06 -1.96 19.00
CA MET A 70 -3.61 -0.64 19.25
C MET A 70 -4.86 -0.39 18.40
N ASN A 71 -5.74 0.49 18.86
CA ASN A 71 -6.84 0.95 18.04
C ASN A 71 -6.31 1.94 16.99
N VAL A 72 -6.51 1.65 15.72
CA VAL A 72 -6.05 2.48 14.60
C VAL A 72 -6.58 3.91 14.64
N ASN A 73 -7.73 4.14 15.29
CA ASN A 73 -8.33 5.46 15.47
C ASN A 73 -7.69 6.28 16.61
N GLU A 74 -6.84 5.67 17.45
CA GLU A 74 -6.06 6.39 18.47
C GLU A 74 -4.77 6.96 17.84
N VAL A 75 -4.95 7.84 16.86
CA VAL A 75 -3.89 8.32 15.95
C VAL A 75 -2.66 8.85 16.71
N GLU A 76 -2.84 9.79 17.64
CA GLU A 76 -1.78 10.39 18.45
C GLU A 76 -0.97 9.34 19.22
N LYS A 77 -1.67 8.36 19.80
CA LYS A 77 -1.06 7.30 20.60
C LYS A 77 -0.21 6.37 19.76
N VAL A 78 -0.70 5.98 18.59
CA VAL A 78 0.04 5.14 17.63
C VAL A 78 1.24 5.91 17.08
N ALA A 79 1.01 7.15 16.63
CA ALA A 79 2.03 8.02 16.04
C ALA A 79 3.20 8.28 16.99
N SER A 80 2.95 8.49 18.28
CA SER A 80 3.99 8.76 19.27
C SER A 80 4.99 7.61 19.47
N SER A 81 4.67 6.41 19.03
CA SER A 81 5.49 5.21 19.23
C SER A 81 6.39 4.86 18.04
N VAL A 82 6.21 5.51 16.88
CA VAL A 82 6.82 5.12 15.61
C VAL A 82 7.51 6.27 14.89
N ASP A 83 8.42 5.95 13.99
CA ASP A 83 9.02 6.92 13.07
C ASP A 83 8.16 7.12 11.81
N PHE A 84 7.47 6.07 11.35
CA PHE A 84 6.51 6.11 10.25
C PHE A 84 5.58 4.89 10.30
N VAL A 85 4.55 4.87 9.45
CA VAL A 85 3.62 3.74 9.38
C VAL A 85 3.46 3.20 7.96
N PHE A 86 3.28 1.88 7.85
CA PHE A 86 2.67 1.24 6.69
C PHE A 86 1.16 1.14 6.91
N SER A 87 0.38 1.56 5.91
CA SER A 87 -1.09 1.51 5.98
C SER A 87 -1.64 0.42 5.05
N ALA A 88 -2.40 -0.49 5.64
CA ALA A 88 -3.18 -1.53 4.97
C ALA A 88 -4.56 -1.66 5.64
N VAL A 89 -5.15 -0.54 6.02
CA VAL A 89 -6.48 -0.49 6.63
C VAL A 89 -7.56 -0.89 5.63
N ASP A 90 -8.61 -1.53 6.11
CA ASP A 90 -9.77 -1.95 5.32
C ASP A 90 -11.00 -1.15 5.76
N MET A 91 -11.29 -0.09 5.02
CA MET A 91 -12.33 0.90 5.27
C MET A 91 -12.83 1.46 3.94
N THR A 92 -13.82 2.34 3.96
CA THR A 92 -14.20 3.10 2.76
C THR A 92 -13.06 4.02 2.30
N LYS A 93 -13.05 4.41 1.03
CA LYS A 93 -11.99 5.31 0.50
C LYS A 93 -11.92 6.63 1.25
N GLU A 94 -13.06 7.15 1.65
CA GLU A 94 -13.19 8.41 2.41
C GLU A 94 -12.59 8.27 3.81
N GLU A 95 -12.90 7.19 4.50
CA GLU A 95 -12.33 6.89 5.82
C GLU A 95 -10.81 6.66 5.74
N ILE A 96 -10.33 5.95 4.71
CA ILE A 96 -8.90 5.74 4.49
C ILE A 96 -8.20 7.08 4.28
N LYS A 97 -8.74 7.96 3.43
CA LYS A 97 -8.17 9.29 3.22
C LYS A 97 -8.10 10.08 4.53
N ALA A 98 -9.18 10.09 5.27
CA ALA A 98 -9.26 10.84 6.53
C ALA A 98 -8.25 10.33 7.56
N ILE A 99 -8.14 9.02 7.74
CA ILE A 99 -7.23 8.45 8.75
C ILE A 99 -5.77 8.59 8.34
N GLU A 100 -5.42 8.37 7.07
CA GLU A 100 -4.05 8.53 6.59
C GLU A 100 -3.59 9.99 6.65
N GLU A 101 -4.46 10.96 6.33
CA GLU A 101 -4.18 12.38 6.57
C GLU A 101 -4.04 12.73 8.05
N ALA A 102 -4.85 12.12 8.92
CA ALA A 102 -4.72 12.34 10.36
C ALA A 102 -3.35 11.88 10.87
N TYR A 103 -2.87 10.70 10.45
CA TYR A 103 -1.51 10.25 10.77
C TYR A 103 -0.44 11.20 10.21
N ALA A 104 -0.54 11.60 8.95
CA ALA A 104 0.41 12.53 8.35
C ALA A 104 0.47 13.86 9.13
N LYS A 105 -0.66 14.38 9.59
CA LYS A 105 -0.76 15.62 10.40
C LYS A 105 -0.13 15.51 11.79
N THR A 106 0.09 14.33 12.32
CA THR A 106 0.92 14.11 13.53
C THR A 106 2.43 14.05 13.23
N GLU A 107 2.87 14.52 12.09
CA GLU A 107 4.25 14.44 11.61
C GLU A 107 4.75 13.00 11.37
N THR A 108 3.82 12.05 11.22
CA THR A 108 4.12 10.64 10.96
C THR A 108 3.95 10.33 9.48
N PRO A 109 5.03 10.05 8.71
CA PRO A 109 4.92 9.62 7.32
C PRO A 109 4.08 8.35 7.19
N VAL A 110 3.25 8.30 6.15
CA VAL A 110 2.38 7.17 5.82
C VAL A 110 2.79 6.58 4.47
N VAL A 111 3.18 5.32 4.46
CA VAL A 111 3.41 4.54 3.23
C VAL A 111 2.20 3.61 3.05
N SER A 112 1.34 3.96 2.09
CA SER A 112 0.04 3.30 1.97
C SER A 112 0.00 2.24 0.87
N ASN A 113 -0.57 1.08 1.20
CA ASN A 113 -0.94 0.04 0.24
C ASN A 113 -2.31 0.31 -0.41
N ASN A 114 -3.09 1.23 0.17
CA ASN A 114 -4.47 1.48 -0.24
C ASN A 114 -4.57 2.28 -1.53
N SER A 115 -5.70 2.16 -2.21
CA SER A 115 -5.96 2.89 -3.45
C SER A 115 -6.55 4.30 -3.25
N ALA A 116 -6.90 4.66 -2.02
CA ALA A 116 -7.67 5.87 -1.73
C ALA A 116 -6.97 7.16 -2.20
N HIS A 117 -5.66 7.26 -1.99
CA HIS A 117 -4.88 8.44 -2.38
C HIS A 117 -4.15 8.34 -3.72
N ARG A 118 -4.30 7.23 -4.48
CA ARG A 118 -3.55 7.06 -5.74
C ARG A 118 -3.79 8.16 -6.76
N TRP A 119 -4.95 8.82 -6.71
CA TRP A 119 -5.33 9.90 -7.62
C TRP A 119 -5.38 11.27 -6.94
N THR A 120 -4.95 11.38 -5.69
CA THR A 120 -4.77 12.68 -5.03
C THR A 120 -3.59 13.40 -5.71
N PRO A 121 -3.76 14.64 -6.21
CA PRO A 121 -2.79 15.27 -7.09
C PRO A 121 -1.38 15.38 -6.51
N ASP A 122 -1.27 15.75 -5.23
CA ASP A 122 -0.03 15.96 -4.49
C ASP A 122 0.45 14.71 -3.69
N VAL A 123 -0.16 13.56 -3.91
CA VAL A 123 0.29 12.30 -3.30
C VAL A 123 1.08 11.49 -4.31
N PRO A 124 2.37 11.20 -4.06
CA PRO A 124 3.18 10.41 -4.95
C PRO A 124 2.76 8.93 -4.91
N MET A 125 2.43 8.39 -6.09
CA MET A 125 2.29 6.96 -6.32
C MET A 125 3.60 6.47 -6.90
N VAL A 126 4.34 5.62 -6.17
CA VAL A 126 5.75 5.36 -6.47
C VAL A 126 6.06 3.88 -6.62
N VAL A 127 6.82 3.59 -7.66
CA VAL A 127 7.72 2.44 -7.78
C VAL A 127 9.12 3.02 -7.86
N PRO A 128 9.98 2.85 -6.83
CA PRO A 128 11.25 3.59 -6.72
C PRO A 128 12.19 3.44 -7.92
N GLU A 129 12.10 2.32 -8.63
CA GLU A 129 12.88 2.05 -9.85
C GLU A 129 12.35 2.79 -11.09
N ILE A 130 11.12 3.34 -11.02
CA ILE A 130 10.45 3.98 -12.16
C ILE A 130 10.44 5.49 -12.02
N ASN A 131 9.98 6.00 -10.88
CA ASN A 131 9.60 7.41 -10.72
C ASN A 131 9.95 7.98 -9.34
N PRO A 132 11.20 7.84 -8.85
CA PRO A 132 11.59 8.39 -7.55
C PRO A 132 11.46 9.92 -7.49
N GLU A 133 11.54 10.61 -8.62
CA GLU A 133 11.34 12.07 -8.74
C GLU A 133 9.94 12.53 -8.33
N HIS A 134 8.94 11.65 -8.34
CA HIS A 134 7.61 11.99 -7.86
C HIS A 134 7.58 12.35 -6.37
N PHE A 135 8.59 11.95 -5.58
CA PHE A 135 8.72 12.41 -4.20
C PHE A 135 8.89 13.92 -4.06
N GLU A 136 9.27 14.63 -5.12
CA GLU A 136 9.37 16.09 -5.10
C GLU A 136 8.04 16.78 -4.79
N VAL A 137 6.90 16.15 -5.12
CA VAL A 137 5.57 16.69 -4.84
C VAL A 137 5.25 16.76 -3.34
N ILE A 138 5.98 16.01 -2.51
CA ILE A 138 5.76 15.96 -1.06
C ILE A 138 5.90 17.35 -0.42
N LYS A 139 6.74 18.22 -0.94
CA LYS A 139 6.87 19.59 -0.46
C LYS A 139 5.56 20.39 -0.57
N ASP A 140 4.78 20.14 -1.62
CA ASP A 140 3.50 20.80 -1.84
C ASP A 140 2.39 20.12 -1.04
N GLN A 141 2.42 18.79 -0.94
CA GLN A 141 1.53 18.04 -0.03
C GLN A 141 1.68 18.52 1.42
N ARG A 142 2.91 18.70 1.92
CA ARG A 142 3.18 19.21 3.26
C ARG A 142 2.59 20.61 3.49
N LYS A 143 2.68 21.50 2.49
CA LYS A 143 2.01 22.82 2.57
C LYS A 143 0.51 22.68 2.73
N ARG A 144 -0.13 21.78 1.97
CA ARG A 144 -1.57 21.52 2.07
C ARG A 144 -1.94 20.91 3.43
N LEU A 145 -1.15 19.96 3.93
CA LEU A 145 -1.41 19.28 5.20
C LEU A 145 -1.03 20.12 6.42
N GLY A 146 -0.17 21.13 6.26
CA GLY A 146 0.39 21.93 7.34
C GLY A 146 1.43 21.17 8.16
N THR A 147 2.26 20.33 7.51
CA THR A 147 3.26 19.48 8.15
C THR A 147 4.68 19.84 7.71
N GLU A 148 5.67 19.52 8.55
CA GLU A 148 7.09 19.65 8.23
C GLU A 148 7.71 18.31 7.79
N ARG A 149 7.32 17.23 8.47
CA ARG A 149 7.84 15.88 8.24
C ARG A 149 6.78 14.93 7.67
N GLY A 150 5.52 15.05 8.13
CA GLY A 150 4.44 14.17 7.75
C GLY A 150 4.11 14.24 6.26
N PHE A 151 3.82 13.10 5.66
CA PHE A 151 3.36 12.98 4.28
C PHE A 151 2.69 11.63 4.05
N ILE A 152 2.04 11.48 2.92
CA ILE A 152 1.48 10.22 2.43
C ILE A 152 2.15 9.91 1.09
N ALA A 153 2.63 8.67 0.93
CA ALA A 153 3.04 8.10 -0.34
C ALA A 153 2.31 6.77 -0.53
N VAL A 154 1.94 6.44 -1.77
CA VAL A 154 1.17 5.23 -2.06
C VAL A 154 1.90 4.34 -3.06
N LYS A 155 1.69 3.04 -2.96
CA LYS A 155 2.06 2.11 -4.01
C LYS A 155 0.95 1.97 -5.06
N PRO A 156 1.28 1.68 -6.32
CA PRO A 156 0.28 1.39 -7.36
C PRO A 156 -0.41 0.03 -7.13
N ASN A 157 -1.35 -0.28 -8.00
CA ASN A 157 -1.99 -1.60 -8.07
C ASN A 157 -0.96 -2.73 -8.18
N CYS A 158 -1.28 -3.89 -7.62
CA CYS A 158 -0.32 -5.00 -7.56
C CYS A 158 -0.03 -5.60 -8.96
N SER A 159 -1.03 -5.71 -9.83
CA SER A 159 -0.87 -6.31 -11.16
C SER A 159 0.08 -5.49 -12.05
N ILE A 160 0.00 -4.16 -12.02
CA ILE A 160 0.85 -3.32 -12.86
C ILE A 160 2.32 -3.36 -12.47
N GLN A 161 2.64 -3.69 -11.23
CA GLN A 161 4.02 -3.81 -10.76
C GLN A 161 4.76 -4.99 -11.39
N SER A 162 4.05 -5.93 -12.02
CA SER A 162 4.67 -7.04 -12.74
C SER A 162 5.17 -6.64 -14.13
N TYR A 163 4.57 -5.65 -14.78
CA TYR A 163 4.91 -5.26 -16.14
C TYR A 163 5.38 -3.81 -16.32
N ALA A 164 4.95 -2.88 -15.46
CA ALA A 164 5.35 -1.48 -15.57
C ALA A 164 6.87 -1.26 -15.51
N PRO A 165 7.66 -1.95 -14.67
CA PRO A 165 9.11 -1.82 -14.70
C PRO A 165 9.72 -2.27 -16.03
N VAL A 166 9.19 -3.35 -16.62
CA VAL A 166 9.67 -3.86 -17.94
C VAL A 166 9.36 -2.85 -19.03
N LEU A 167 8.12 -2.35 -19.09
CA LEU A 167 7.73 -1.33 -20.07
C LEU A 167 8.53 -0.02 -19.87
N THR A 168 8.88 0.31 -18.63
CA THR A 168 9.73 1.48 -18.34
C THR A 168 11.13 1.31 -18.94
N ALA A 169 11.72 0.12 -18.84
CA ALA A 169 13.00 -0.18 -19.48
C ALA A 169 12.93 -0.11 -21.02
N TRP A 170 11.76 -0.35 -21.59
CA TRP A 170 11.52 -0.30 -23.04
C TRP A 170 11.07 1.08 -23.56
N LYS A 171 10.97 2.09 -22.70
CA LYS A 171 10.55 3.45 -23.14
C LYS A 171 11.45 4.03 -24.24
N GLU A 172 12.71 3.63 -24.30
CA GLU A 172 13.62 4.04 -25.38
C GLU A 172 13.16 3.61 -26.79
N PHE A 173 12.30 2.57 -26.87
CA PHE A 173 11.70 2.09 -28.12
C PHE A 173 10.37 2.77 -28.45
N GLU A 174 9.96 3.75 -27.66
CA GLU A 174 8.74 4.55 -27.84
C GLU A 174 7.47 3.70 -28.05
N PRO A 175 7.14 2.76 -27.13
CA PRO A 175 5.91 1.99 -27.26
C PRO A 175 4.70 2.94 -27.28
N TYR A 176 3.86 2.81 -28.31
CA TYR A 176 2.67 3.64 -28.50
C TYR A 176 1.37 2.91 -28.11
N GLU A 177 1.40 1.60 -28.07
CA GLU A 177 0.25 0.76 -27.72
C GLU A 177 0.70 -0.43 -26.87
N VAL A 178 -0.08 -0.75 -25.83
CA VAL A 178 0.13 -1.90 -24.96
C VAL A 178 -1.19 -2.66 -24.81
N VAL A 179 -1.17 -3.94 -25.15
CA VAL A 179 -2.26 -4.87 -24.87
C VAL A 179 -1.78 -5.84 -23.79
N ALA A 180 -2.42 -5.81 -22.63
CA ALA A 180 -2.05 -6.62 -21.48
C ALA A 180 -3.18 -7.57 -21.07
N THR A 181 -2.84 -8.79 -20.69
CA THR A 181 -3.79 -9.71 -20.02
C THR A 181 -3.13 -10.19 -18.74
N THR A 182 -3.83 -10.05 -17.63
CA THR A 182 -3.34 -10.48 -16.32
C THR A 182 -4.14 -11.70 -15.83
N TYR A 183 -3.42 -12.67 -15.27
CA TYR A 183 -4.00 -13.80 -14.55
C TYR A 183 -3.74 -13.59 -13.07
N GLN A 184 -4.78 -13.16 -12.33
CA GLN A 184 -4.63 -12.73 -10.94
C GLN A 184 -5.02 -13.83 -9.96
N ALA A 185 -4.23 -13.95 -8.89
CA ALA A 185 -4.55 -14.89 -7.83
C ALA A 185 -5.67 -14.34 -6.92
N ILE A 186 -6.51 -15.24 -6.40
CA ILE A 186 -7.60 -14.91 -5.46
C ILE A 186 -7.12 -14.23 -4.17
N SER A 187 -5.84 -14.35 -3.85
CA SER A 187 -5.21 -13.65 -2.73
C SER A 187 -5.28 -12.12 -2.86
N GLY A 188 -5.40 -11.59 -4.09
CA GLY A 188 -5.66 -10.17 -4.34
C GLY A 188 -7.00 -9.70 -3.76
N ALA A 189 -8.00 -10.58 -3.69
CA ALA A 189 -9.27 -10.34 -3.01
C ALA A 189 -9.23 -10.62 -1.49
N GLY A 190 -8.06 -10.89 -0.91
CA GLY A 190 -7.91 -11.24 0.50
C GLY A 190 -8.45 -12.63 0.85
N LYS A 191 -8.63 -13.52 -0.12
CA LYS A 191 -9.23 -14.84 0.04
C LYS A 191 -8.26 -15.98 -0.25
N THR A 192 -8.61 -17.17 0.22
CA THR A 192 -7.96 -18.44 -0.10
C THR A 192 -9.01 -19.40 -0.66
N PHE A 193 -8.61 -20.52 -1.24
CA PHE A 193 -9.57 -21.56 -1.68
C PHE A 193 -10.41 -22.12 -0.52
N LYS A 194 -9.90 -22.10 0.72
CA LYS A 194 -10.69 -22.44 1.91
C LYS A 194 -11.86 -21.48 2.14
N ASP A 195 -11.63 -20.18 1.86
CA ASP A 195 -12.63 -19.12 2.05
C ASP A 195 -13.53 -18.98 0.80
N TRP A 196 -13.08 -19.50 -0.35
CA TRP A 196 -13.77 -19.39 -1.63
C TRP A 196 -13.54 -20.64 -2.51
N PRO A 197 -14.09 -21.80 -2.09
CA PRO A 197 -13.83 -23.09 -2.73
C PRO A 197 -14.33 -23.17 -4.19
N GLU A 198 -15.33 -22.37 -4.58
CA GLU A 198 -15.87 -22.34 -5.94
C GLU A 198 -14.85 -21.82 -6.97
N MET A 199 -13.77 -21.20 -6.51
CA MET A 199 -12.70 -20.73 -7.37
C MET A 199 -11.64 -21.79 -7.68
N GLU A 200 -11.69 -22.95 -7.05
CA GLU A 200 -10.78 -24.05 -7.39
C GLU A 200 -11.07 -24.57 -8.79
N GLY A 201 -10.08 -24.45 -9.69
CA GLY A 201 -10.24 -24.83 -11.08
C GLY A 201 -11.12 -23.89 -11.93
N ASN A 202 -11.44 -22.71 -11.41
CA ASN A 202 -12.32 -21.75 -12.07
C ASN A 202 -11.61 -20.37 -12.28
N ILE A 203 -12.21 -19.52 -13.10
CA ILE A 203 -11.75 -18.14 -13.36
C ILE A 203 -12.92 -17.17 -13.29
N ILE A 204 -12.59 -15.92 -12.97
CA ILE A 204 -13.49 -14.77 -13.14
C ILE A 204 -13.01 -14.01 -14.37
N PRO A 205 -13.78 -13.99 -15.48
CA PRO A 205 -13.33 -13.40 -16.74
C PRO A 205 -13.25 -11.87 -16.75
N TYR A 206 -13.70 -11.23 -15.67
CA TYR A 206 -13.66 -9.78 -15.48
C TYR A 206 -13.59 -9.44 -14.00
N ILE A 207 -12.48 -8.85 -13.57
CA ILE A 207 -12.30 -8.38 -12.19
C ILE A 207 -12.63 -6.88 -12.15
N GLY A 208 -13.76 -6.53 -11.52
CA GLY A 208 -14.30 -5.18 -11.51
C GLY A 208 -13.31 -4.11 -11.03
N GLY A 209 -13.06 -3.11 -11.90
CA GLY A 209 -12.17 -1.98 -11.61
C GLY A 209 -10.66 -2.29 -11.70
N GLU A 210 -10.24 -3.52 -12.01
CA GLU A 210 -8.82 -3.84 -12.19
C GLU A 210 -8.30 -3.42 -13.56
N GLU A 211 -9.11 -3.55 -14.61
CA GLU A 211 -8.74 -3.12 -15.97
C GLU A 211 -8.46 -1.61 -16.01
N GLU A 212 -9.36 -0.79 -15.48
CA GLU A 212 -9.19 0.67 -15.42
C GLU A 212 -7.89 1.07 -14.66
N LYS A 213 -7.61 0.42 -13.53
CA LYS A 213 -6.35 0.64 -12.80
C LYS A 213 -5.14 0.29 -13.65
N SER A 214 -5.19 -0.86 -14.33
CA SER A 214 -4.11 -1.36 -15.17
C SER A 214 -3.86 -0.47 -16.39
N GLU A 215 -4.89 0.19 -16.91
CA GLU A 215 -4.78 1.12 -18.02
C GLU A 215 -4.29 2.52 -17.61
N GLN A 216 -4.67 3.00 -16.42
CA GLN A 216 -4.45 4.38 -16.02
C GLN A 216 -3.27 4.59 -15.06
N GLU A 217 -3.02 3.66 -14.14
CA GLU A 217 -1.96 3.85 -13.14
C GLU A 217 -0.55 3.86 -13.75
N PRO A 218 -0.20 3.05 -14.78
CA PRO A 218 1.11 3.18 -15.44
C PRO A 218 1.35 4.58 -16.02
N LEU A 219 0.32 5.20 -16.60
CA LEU A 219 0.42 6.56 -17.13
C LEU A 219 0.72 7.58 -16.03
N ARG A 220 0.20 7.36 -14.82
CA ARG A 220 0.54 8.20 -13.67
C ARG A 220 1.98 7.94 -13.19
N LEU A 221 2.47 6.70 -13.20
CA LEU A 221 3.86 6.38 -12.88
C LEU A 221 4.84 7.05 -13.85
N TRP A 222 4.47 7.16 -15.12
CA TRP A 222 5.28 7.82 -16.16
C TRP A 222 4.95 9.31 -16.32
N GLY A 223 4.12 9.84 -15.44
CA GLY A 223 3.77 11.25 -15.38
C GLY A 223 4.93 12.13 -14.95
N LYS A 224 4.63 13.41 -14.76
CA LYS A 224 5.61 14.43 -14.34
C LYS A 224 5.04 15.24 -13.18
N VAL A 225 5.93 15.74 -12.34
CA VAL A 225 5.57 16.74 -11.32
C VAL A 225 5.51 18.12 -11.97
N GLU A 226 4.34 18.72 -12.00
CA GLU A 226 4.09 20.05 -12.56
C GLU A 226 3.22 20.86 -11.60
N ASN A 227 3.64 22.05 -11.23
CA ASN A 227 2.89 22.97 -10.35
C ASN A 227 2.45 22.36 -9.01
N GLY A 228 3.24 21.44 -8.44
CA GLY A 228 2.94 20.79 -7.16
C GLY A 228 1.97 19.62 -7.27
N GLU A 229 1.71 19.13 -8.46
CA GLU A 229 0.83 17.99 -8.73
C GLU A 229 1.50 16.99 -9.69
N ILE A 230 1.04 15.74 -9.66
CA ILE A 230 1.47 14.72 -10.62
C ILE A 230 0.51 14.70 -11.79
N VAL A 231 0.98 15.14 -12.94
CA VAL A 231 0.27 15.10 -14.23
C VAL A 231 0.62 13.80 -14.94
N LYS A 232 -0.40 12.99 -15.24
CA LYS A 232 -0.19 11.70 -15.91
C LYS A 232 0.28 11.87 -17.36
N ALA A 233 1.06 10.91 -17.86
CA ALA A 233 1.40 10.81 -19.28
C ALA A 233 0.14 10.52 -20.14
N SER A 234 0.18 10.90 -21.41
CA SER A 234 -0.88 10.64 -22.38
C SER A 234 -0.65 9.33 -23.17
N GLU A 235 0.56 8.83 -23.18
CA GLU A 235 0.99 7.65 -23.95
C GLU A 235 1.85 6.71 -23.08
N PRO A 236 1.89 5.42 -23.44
CA PRO A 236 1.16 4.72 -24.50
C PRO A 236 -0.34 4.55 -24.23
N VAL A 237 -1.12 4.20 -25.26
CA VAL A 237 -2.49 3.69 -25.08
C VAL A 237 -2.39 2.28 -24.50
N ILE A 238 -3.07 2.06 -23.38
CA ILE A 238 -3.05 0.74 -22.69
C ILE A 238 -4.47 0.18 -22.68
N THR A 239 -4.61 -1.05 -23.14
CA THR A 239 -5.82 -1.86 -23.02
C THR A 239 -5.49 -3.09 -22.18
N CYS A 240 -6.29 -3.35 -21.14
CA CYS A 240 -6.03 -4.46 -20.25
C CYS A 240 -7.24 -5.35 -20.07
N GLN A 241 -6.99 -6.66 -19.95
CA GLN A 241 -7.96 -7.65 -19.50
C GLN A 241 -7.45 -8.25 -18.18
N CYS A 242 -8.29 -8.25 -17.15
CA CYS A 242 -7.96 -8.74 -15.83
C CYS A 242 -8.85 -9.93 -15.44
N ILE A 243 -8.24 -11.11 -15.36
CA ILE A 243 -8.88 -12.42 -15.13
C ILE A 243 -8.41 -13.00 -13.79
#